data_eb4ea73e1b26fd7a501006f2583cdbd3
#
_entry.id   eb4ea73e1b26fd7a501006f2583cdbd3
#
_cell.length_a   1.000
_cell.length_b   1.000
_cell.length_c   1.000
_cell.angle_alpha   90.00
_cell.angle_beta   90.00
_cell.angle_gamma   90.00
#
_symmetry.space_group_name_H-M   'P 1'
#
loop_
_entity.id
_entity.type
_entity.pdbx_description
1 polymer ?
#
loop_
_entity_poly.entity_id
_entity_poly.type
_entity_poly.pdbx_seq_one_letter_code
_entity_poly.pdbx_strand_id
1 'polypeptide(L)'
;MQKIDRNIHPLSVLSASAGSGKTHQLVLEYLSILLKDSQFKRKYKSLVAMTFTNKAASEMKERILSTLFGLAYEDPSNIKVANMRNDLVEQTELSPGELARRSKLALEGILHAYEDFHVSTIDKFNLRLIRSFSRDLDLPADFEVILNEKQITEDVVDLLMNQLGAPGAEDVSEWMYTYAKANLAEGNSWNFRKQLIEFSAILSQEKNTEKIQQLLQLELTNGNYKRLIEDRNTILTEFLVDAKRVHDDFFGLDLNHGTIAGKGTTVNNFVKLNVEKEFPKGASNSDGLFSESFLKLMEDGSKLNIPSSLKQEVIELNDRYMRDLASYNLIEIYRKNFFNMALLQHVGKQLQLMMNDEQLIRISEFNKLISKLVRDEEAPYIYERLGVRFEHFLLDEF
;
A
#
# COMPACT_ATOMS: atom_id res chain seq x y z
N MET A 1 -40.36 -5.14 2.09
CA MET A 1 -39.24 -5.19 1.12
C MET A 1 -39.81 -5.18 -0.29
N GLN A 2 -39.37 -4.27 -1.15
CA GLN A 2 -39.80 -4.29 -2.56
C GLN A 2 -39.27 -5.56 -3.23
N LYS A 3 -40.12 -6.31 -3.93
CA LYS A 3 -39.72 -7.41 -4.81
C LYS A 3 -38.87 -6.82 -5.93
N ILE A 4 -37.56 -7.10 -5.94
CA ILE A 4 -36.65 -6.68 -7.02
C ILE A 4 -36.84 -7.67 -8.16
N ASP A 5 -37.21 -7.17 -9.33
CA ASP A 5 -37.30 -7.99 -10.55
C ASP A 5 -35.88 -8.34 -11.03
N ARG A 6 -35.46 -9.57 -10.79
CA ARG A 6 -34.09 -10.09 -11.03
C ARG A 6 -33.73 -10.20 -12.51
N ASN A 7 -34.71 -10.16 -13.41
CA ASN A 7 -34.45 -10.14 -14.85
C ASN A 7 -33.97 -8.77 -15.33
N ILE A 8 -34.20 -7.71 -14.55
CA ILE A 8 -33.84 -6.33 -14.88
C ILE A 8 -32.60 -5.85 -14.10
N HIS A 9 -32.34 -6.42 -12.92
CA HIS A 9 -31.22 -6.02 -12.04
C HIS A 9 -30.32 -7.21 -11.67
N PRO A 10 -29.20 -7.42 -12.40
CA PRO A 10 -28.27 -8.51 -12.13
C PRO A 10 -27.50 -8.33 -10.81
N LEU A 11 -27.48 -7.12 -10.25
CA LEU A 11 -26.85 -6.79 -8.96
C LEU A 11 -27.92 -6.38 -7.94
N SER A 12 -27.93 -7.06 -6.79
CA SER A 12 -28.77 -6.73 -5.65
C SER A 12 -27.91 -6.39 -4.43
N VAL A 13 -28.04 -5.17 -3.91
CA VAL A 13 -27.30 -4.69 -2.74
C VAL A 13 -28.25 -4.57 -1.56
N LEU A 14 -27.93 -5.27 -0.46
CA LEU A 14 -28.68 -5.25 0.79
C LEU A 14 -27.94 -4.38 1.81
N SER A 15 -28.44 -3.17 2.06
CA SER A 15 -27.90 -2.32 3.13
C SER A 15 -28.60 -2.67 4.45
N ALA A 16 -27.82 -3.04 5.46
CA ALA A 16 -28.35 -3.41 6.75
C ALA A 16 -27.34 -3.14 7.88
N SER A 17 -27.80 -2.71 9.05
CA SER A 17 -26.95 -2.48 10.23
C SER A 17 -26.44 -3.79 10.84
N ALA A 18 -25.43 -3.73 11.72
CA ALA A 18 -24.95 -4.89 12.45
C ALA A 18 -26.09 -5.52 13.27
N GLY A 19 -26.19 -6.85 13.23
CA GLY A 19 -27.26 -7.60 13.94
C GLY A 19 -28.61 -7.64 13.23
N SER A 20 -28.79 -7.02 12.07
CA SER A 20 -30.07 -6.93 11.33
C SER A 20 -30.45 -8.17 10.53
N GLY A 21 -29.78 -9.30 10.72
CA GLY A 21 -30.11 -10.56 10.03
C GLY A 21 -29.51 -10.73 8.64
N LYS A 22 -28.45 -9.98 8.28
CA LYS A 22 -27.77 -10.10 6.97
C LYS A 22 -27.42 -11.53 6.58
N THR A 23 -26.77 -12.27 7.47
CA THR A 23 -26.40 -13.66 7.22
C THR A 23 -27.62 -14.57 7.04
N HIS A 24 -28.71 -14.28 7.77
CA HIS A 24 -29.97 -14.99 7.58
C HIS A 24 -30.54 -14.77 6.18
N GLN A 25 -30.53 -13.52 5.72
CA GLN A 25 -31.00 -13.16 4.39
C GLN A 25 -30.16 -13.78 3.28
N LEU A 26 -28.82 -13.83 3.47
CA LEU A 26 -27.93 -14.49 2.51
C LEU A 26 -28.17 -16.01 2.43
N VAL A 27 -28.40 -16.66 3.57
CA VAL A 27 -28.76 -18.10 3.61
C VAL A 27 -30.11 -18.33 2.94
N LEU A 28 -31.10 -17.48 3.21
CA LEU A 28 -32.40 -17.54 2.56
C LEU A 28 -32.29 -17.41 1.05
N GLU A 29 -31.51 -16.43 0.58
CA GLU A 29 -31.26 -16.21 -0.84
C GLU A 29 -30.55 -17.39 -1.49
N TYR A 30 -29.49 -17.90 -0.85
CA TYR A 30 -28.76 -19.09 -1.31
C TYR A 30 -29.71 -20.28 -1.49
N LEU A 31 -30.51 -20.57 -0.47
CA LEU A 31 -31.45 -21.70 -0.48
C LEU A 31 -32.59 -21.49 -1.50
N SER A 32 -33.06 -20.26 -1.64
CA SER A 32 -34.08 -19.92 -2.62
C SER A 32 -33.59 -20.20 -4.05
N ILE A 33 -32.38 -19.74 -4.40
CA ILE A 33 -31.78 -20.00 -5.72
C ILE A 33 -31.53 -21.50 -5.91
N LEU A 34 -30.99 -22.18 -4.90
CA LEU A 34 -30.70 -23.60 -4.93
C LEU A 34 -31.94 -24.44 -5.19
N LEU A 35 -33.01 -24.20 -4.41
CA LEU A 35 -34.19 -25.08 -4.37
C LEU A 35 -35.22 -24.76 -5.45
N LYS A 36 -35.25 -23.51 -5.96
CA LYS A 36 -36.15 -23.10 -7.04
C LYS A 36 -35.73 -23.69 -8.40
N ASP A 37 -34.41 -23.88 -8.62
CA ASP A 37 -33.89 -24.35 -9.90
C ASP A 37 -34.37 -25.78 -10.24
N SER A 38 -34.57 -26.04 -11.51
CA SER A 38 -34.92 -27.39 -11.98
C SER A 38 -33.80 -28.40 -11.77
N GLN A 39 -32.56 -27.93 -11.80
CA GLN A 39 -31.34 -28.72 -11.56
C GLN A 39 -30.86 -28.64 -10.10
N PHE A 40 -31.75 -28.44 -9.14
CA PHE A 40 -31.44 -28.23 -7.73
C PHE A 40 -30.44 -29.23 -7.13
N LYS A 41 -30.35 -30.46 -7.62
CA LYS A 41 -29.39 -31.48 -7.17
C LYS A 41 -27.93 -31.08 -7.43
N ARG A 42 -27.68 -30.25 -8.43
CA ARG A 42 -26.32 -29.84 -8.86
C ARG A 42 -26.13 -28.32 -8.83
N LYS A 43 -27.18 -27.57 -8.61
CA LYS A 43 -27.17 -26.09 -8.64
C LYS A 43 -26.15 -25.50 -7.67
N TYR A 44 -25.91 -26.14 -6.50
CA TYR A 44 -24.91 -25.68 -5.53
C TYR A 44 -23.49 -25.55 -6.12
N LYS A 45 -23.19 -26.29 -7.20
CA LYS A 45 -21.88 -26.21 -7.88
C LYS A 45 -21.67 -24.87 -8.61
N SER A 46 -22.76 -24.23 -9.05
CA SER A 46 -22.73 -22.93 -9.74
C SER A 46 -22.99 -21.75 -8.83
N LEU A 47 -23.19 -21.97 -7.52
CA LEU A 47 -23.40 -20.93 -6.52
C LEU A 47 -22.12 -20.69 -5.72
N VAL A 48 -21.72 -19.42 -5.60
CA VAL A 48 -20.60 -19.01 -4.77
C VAL A 48 -21.09 -18.10 -3.66
N ALA A 49 -20.74 -18.42 -2.41
CA ALA A 49 -20.97 -17.56 -1.28
C ALA A 49 -19.65 -17.23 -0.60
N MET A 50 -19.35 -15.94 -0.46
CA MET A 50 -18.07 -15.47 0.05
C MET A 50 -18.25 -14.55 1.25
N THR A 51 -17.34 -14.69 2.22
CA THR A 51 -17.26 -13.87 3.43
C THR A 51 -15.81 -13.41 3.66
N PHE A 52 -15.59 -12.48 4.59
CA PHE A 52 -14.24 -12.04 4.94
C PHE A 52 -13.51 -13.03 5.86
N THR A 53 -14.18 -13.64 6.80
CA THR A 53 -13.54 -14.44 7.85
C THR A 53 -13.85 -15.94 7.71
N ASN A 54 -12.88 -16.78 8.11
CA ASN A 54 -13.08 -18.22 8.17
C ASN A 54 -14.24 -18.62 9.10
N LYS A 55 -14.42 -17.88 10.22
CA LYS A 55 -15.51 -18.08 11.16
C LYS A 55 -16.86 -17.84 10.48
N ALA A 56 -17.03 -16.71 9.79
CA ALA A 56 -18.28 -16.38 9.09
C ALA A 56 -18.58 -17.39 7.97
N ALA A 57 -17.55 -17.84 7.21
CA ALA A 57 -17.72 -18.88 6.21
C ALA A 57 -18.16 -20.21 6.79
N SER A 58 -17.59 -20.63 7.94
CA SER A 58 -17.99 -21.85 8.65
C SER A 58 -19.41 -21.75 9.19
N GLU A 59 -19.78 -20.62 9.81
CA GLU A 59 -21.13 -20.37 10.28
C GLU A 59 -22.17 -20.38 9.15
N MET A 60 -21.83 -19.81 8.00
CA MET A 60 -22.68 -19.81 6.82
C MET A 60 -22.91 -21.23 6.27
N LYS A 61 -21.83 -22.04 6.17
CA LYS A 61 -21.90 -23.44 5.79
C LYS A 61 -22.82 -24.23 6.73
N GLU A 62 -22.59 -24.10 8.03
CA GLU A 62 -23.38 -24.78 9.05
C GLU A 62 -24.84 -24.40 8.94
N ARG A 63 -25.18 -23.12 8.78
CA ARG A 63 -26.55 -22.64 8.64
C ARG A 63 -27.24 -23.18 7.40
N ILE A 64 -26.54 -23.20 6.23
CA ILE A 64 -27.10 -23.77 5.00
C ILE A 64 -27.39 -25.27 5.19
N LEU A 65 -26.41 -26.03 5.69
CA LEU A 65 -26.56 -27.49 5.86
C LEU A 65 -27.60 -27.83 6.94
N SER A 66 -27.59 -27.18 8.08
CA SER A 66 -28.56 -27.40 9.14
C SER A 66 -30.00 -27.05 8.73
N THR A 67 -30.15 -25.98 7.92
CA THR A 67 -31.45 -25.61 7.35
C THR A 67 -31.93 -26.65 6.36
N LEU A 68 -31.10 -27.09 5.43
CA LEU A 68 -31.45 -28.17 4.49
C LEU A 68 -31.82 -29.46 5.21
N PHE A 69 -31.07 -29.82 6.26
CA PHE A 69 -31.41 -30.99 7.12
C PHE A 69 -32.75 -30.83 7.81
N GLY A 70 -32.99 -29.70 8.46
CA GLY A 70 -34.26 -29.44 9.16
C GLY A 70 -35.47 -29.41 8.22
N LEU A 71 -35.30 -28.86 6.99
CA LEU A 71 -36.34 -28.89 5.95
C LEU A 71 -36.62 -30.32 5.44
N ALA A 72 -35.53 -31.10 5.26
CA ALA A 72 -35.62 -32.47 4.71
C ALA A 72 -36.28 -33.46 5.65
N TYR A 73 -36.05 -33.34 6.96
CA TYR A 73 -36.51 -34.31 7.97
C TYR A 73 -37.59 -33.76 8.88
N GLU A 74 -38.16 -32.58 8.54
CA GLU A 74 -39.32 -31.97 9.21
C GLU A 74 -39.22 -31.93 10.74
N ASP A 75 -38.13 -31.36 11.28
CA ASP A 75 -37.98 -31.14 12.69
C ASP A 75 -38.94 -30.00 13.17
N PRO A 76 -40.10 -30.32 13.74
CA PRO A 76 -41.09 -29.31 14.13
C PRO A 76 -40.67 -28.51 15.36
N SER A 77 -39.64 -28.95 16.08
CA SER A 77 -39.18 -28.32 17.32
C SER A 77 -38.26 -27.11 17.05
N ASN A 78 -37.71 -26.99 15.83
CA ASN A 78 -36.80 -25.92 15.47
C ASN A 78 -37.52 -24.72 14.84
N ILE A 79 -37.90 -23.76 15.71
CA ILE A 79 -38.61 -22.53 15.31
C ILE A 79 -37.89 -21.77 14.18
N LYS A 80 -36.53 -21.78 14.18
CA LYS A 80 -35.75 -21.10 13.14
C LYS A 80 -35.94 -21.75 11.77
N VAL A 81 -35.98 -23.07 11.72
CA VAL A 81 -36.26 -23.83 10.49
C VAL A 81 -37.70 -23.60 10.03
N ALA A 82 -38.67 -23.53 10.95
CA ALA A 82 -40.05 -23.25 10.61
C ALA A 82 -40.25 -21.87 9.94
N ASN A 83 -39.59 -20.83 10.48
CA ASN A 83 -39.63 -19.50 9.88
C ASN A 83 -38.97 -19.52 8.48
N MET A 84 -37.78 -20.11 8.35
CA MET A 84 -37.08 -20.22 7.07
C MET A 84 -37.90 -21.02 6.04
N ARG A 85 -38.64 -22.05 6.47
CA ARG A 85 -39.56 -22.81 5.59
C ARG A 85 -40.65 -21.92 5.01
N ASN A 86 -41.31 -21.09 5.85
CA ASN A 86 -42.35 -20.19 5.39
C ASN A 86 -41.80 -19.18 4.36
N ASP A 87 -40.65 -18.57 4.65
CA ASP A 87 -40.01 -17.63 3.76
C ASP A 87 -39.61 -18.29 2.42
N LEU A 88 -39.08 -19.51 2.45
CA LEU A 88 -38.72 -20.28 1.26
C LEU A 88 -39.92 -20.70 0.43
N VAL A 89 -41.02 -21.13 1.06
CA VAL A 89 -42.28 -21.44 0.37
C VAL A 89 -42.77 -20.21 -0.37
N GLU A 90 -42.76 -19.04 0.26
CA GLU A 90 -43.15 -17.79 -0.38
C GLU A 90 -42.27 -17.41 -1.54
N GLN A 91 -40.92 -17.54 -1.41
CA GLN A 91 -39.98 -17.14 -2.43
C GLN A 91 -39.85 -18.12 -3.60
N THR A 92 -39.95 -19.42 -3.32
CA THR A 92 -39.76 -20.47 -4.33
C THR A 92 -41.07 -20.88 -4.99
N GLU A 93 -42.22 -20.59 -4.37
CA GLU A 93 -43.55 -21.03 -4.78
C GLU A 93 -43.71 -22.57 -4.78
N LEU A 94 -42.81 -23.27 -4.06
CA LEU A 94 -42.86 -24.72 -3.92
C LEU A 94 -43.81 -25.12 -2.78
N SER A 95 -44.51 -26.27 -2.94
CA SER A 95 -45.24 -26.85 -1.83
C SER A 95 -44.29 -27.31 -0.72
N PRO A 96 -44.73 -27.33 0.56
CA PRO A 96 -43.90 -27.79 1.68
C PRO A 96 -43.30 -29.19 1.47
N GLY A 97 -44.06 -30.12 0.90
CA GLY A 97 -43.57 -31.48 0.60
C GLY A 97 -42.51 -31.51 -0.51
N GLU A 98 -42.68 -30.69 -1.55
CA GLU A 98 -41.69 -30.58 -2.61
C GLU A 98 -40.40 -29.87 -2.10
N LEU A 99 -40.56 -28.86 -1.24
CA LEU A 99 -39.44 -28.19 -0.59
C LEU A 99 -38.61 -29.17 0.25
N ALA A 100 -39.27 -30.01 1.06
CA ALA A 100 -38.64 -31.06 1.88
C ALA A 100 -37.89 -32.08 1.00
N ARG A 101 -38.54 -32.54 -0.06
CA ARG A 101 -37.95 -33.49 -1.01
C ARG A 101 -36.70 -32.91 -1.69
N ARG A 102 -36.79 -31.67 -2.17
CA ARG A 102 -35.65 -31.00 -2.85
C ARG A 102 -34.52 -30.71 -1.85
N SER A 103 -34.83 -30.29 -0.63
CA SER A 103 -33.85 -30.07 0.43
C SER A 103 -33.06 -31.34 0.75
N LYS A 104 -33.74 -32.50 0.86
CA LYS A 104 -33.09 -33.78 1.09
C LYS A 104 -32.09 -34.11 -0.04
N LEU A 105 -32.52 -34.04 -1.29
CA LEU A 105 -31.71 -34.40 -2.44
C LEU A 105 -30.57 -33.40 -2.67
N ALA A 106 -30.75 -32.11 -2.39
CA ALA A 106 -29.68 -31.13 -2.44
C ALA A 106 -28.64 -31.37 -1.34
N LEU A 107 -29.07 -31.68 -0.11
CA LEU A 107 -28.17 -32.03 1.00
C LEU A 107 -27.35 -33.28 0.67
N GLU A 108 -27.99 -34.35 0.20
CA GLU A 108 -27.28 -35.55 -0.26
C GLU A 108 -26.24 -35.21 -1.36
N GLY A 109 -26.61 -34.40 -2.35
CA GLY A 109 -25.71 -33.94 -3.41
C GLY A 109 -24.50 -33.19 -2.88
N ILE A 110 -24.71 -32.25 -1.95
CA ILE A 110 -23.61 -31.49 -1.32
C ILE A 110 -22.69 -32.40 -0.52
N LEU A 111 -23.25 -33.34 0.26
CA LEU A 111 -22.44 -34.25 1.07
C LEU A 111 -21.63 -35.24 0.24
N HIS A 112 -22.12 -35.63 -0.93
CA HIS A 112 -21.39 -36.51 -1.86
C HIS A 112 -20.26 -35.82 -2.63
N ALA A 113 -20.37 -34.51 -2.86
CA ALA A 113 -19.34 -33.73 -3.57
C ALA A 113 -19.13 -32.40 -2.83
N TYR A 114 -18.63 -32.51 -1.60
CA TYR A 114 -18.48 -31.36 -0.69
C TYR A 114 -17.46 -30.32 -1.16
N GLU A 115 -16.48 -30.76 -1.94
CA GLU A 115 -15.50 -29.87 -2.58
C GLU A 115 -16.12 -28.87 -3.57
N ASP A 116 -17.29 -29.21 -4.14
CA ASP A 116 -18.03 -28.35 -5.05
C ASP A 116 -19.03 -27.41 -4.32
N PHE A 117 -19.07 -27.44 -2.99
CA PHE A 117 -19.85 -26.54 -2.17
C PHE A 117 -19.06 -25.25 -1.88
N HIS A 118 -19.17 -24.26 -2.79
CA HIS A 118 -18.36 -23.05 -2.84
C HIS A 118 -18.80 -21.99 -1.84
N VAL A 119 -18.74 -22.29 -0.56
CA VAL A 119 -18.89 -21.33 0.53
C VAL A 119 -17.55 -21.16 1.23
N SER A 120 -16.90 -20.00 1.09
CA SER A 120 -15.53 -19.79 1.57
C SER A 120 -15.24 -18.31 1.88
N THR A 121 -14.04 -18.03 2.34
CA THR A 121 -13.55 -16.64 2.33
C THR A 121 -13.17 -16.21 0.91
N ILE A 122 -13.16 -14.89 0.67
CA ILE A 122 -12.72 -14.30 -0.60
C ILE A 122 -11.31 -14.78 -0.94
N ASP A 123 -10.39 -14.78 0.04
CA ASP A 123 -9.00 -15.21 -0.17
C ASP A 123 -8.89 -16.68 -0.59
N LYS A 124 -9.71 -17.59 0.01
CA LYS A 124 -9.73 -19.00 -0.39
C LYS A 124 -10.28 -19.20 -1.80
N PHE A 125 -11.27 -18.41 -2.18
CA PHE A 125 -11.79 -18.45 -3.55
C PHE A 125 -10.71 -17.94 -4.53
N ASN A 126 -10.07 -16.82 -4.23
CA ASN A 126 -8.99 -16.26 -5.03
C ASN A 126 -7.81 -17.25 -5.16
N LEU A 127 -7.42 -17.88 -4.06
CA LEU A 127 -6.36 -18.91 -4.07
C LEU A 127 -6.70 -20.09 -4.99
N ARG A 128 -7.95 -20.57 -4.94
CA ARG A 128 -8.41 -21.63 -5.82
C ARG A 128 -8.34 -21.21 -7.29
N LEU A 129 -8.75 -19.98 -7.58
CA LEU A 129 -8.66 -19.41 -8.91
C LEU A 129 -7.20 -19.35 -9.37
N ILE A 130 -6.30 -18.77 -8.60
CA ILE A 130 -4.87 -18.66 -8.93
C ILE A 130 -4.24 -20.04 -9.14
N ARG A 131 -4.54 -21.01 -8.29
CA ARG A 131 -4.03 -22.39 -8.46
C ARG A 131 -4.48 -23.04 -9.77
N SER A 132 -5.71 -22.78 -10.20
CA SER A 132 -6.23 -23.28 -11.48
C SER A 132 -5.49 -22.68 -12.68
N PHE A 133 -4.92 -21.51 -12.53
CA PHE A 133 -4.19 -20.75 -13.55
C PHE A 133 -2.70 -20.58 -13.23
N SER A 134 -2.13 -21.39 -12.36
CA SER A 134 -0.72 -21.25 -11.95
C SER A 134 0.23 -21.21 -13.14
N ARG A 135 0.01 -22.04 -14.16
CA ARG A 135 0.84 -22.07 -15.39
C ARG A 135 0.69 -20.79 -16.22
N ASP A 136 -0.52 -20.30 -16.37
CA ASP A 136 -0.82 -19.09 -17.17
C ASP A 136 -0.31 -17.80 -16.46
N LEU A 137 -0.10 -17.91 -15.15
CA LEU A 137 0.45 -16.85 -14.30
C LEU A 137 1.97 -17.00 -14.08
N ASP A 138 2.62 -17.97 -14.72
CA ASP A 138 4.04 -18.28 -14.54
C ASP A 138 4.40 -18.61 -13.08
N LEU A 139 3.49 -19.28 -12.35
CA LEU A 139 3.67 -19.68 -10.97
C LEU A 139 4.05 -21.16 -10.87
N PRO A 140 4.87 -21.56 -9.89
CA PRO A 140 5.10 -22.95 -9.56
C PRO A 140 3.77 -23.67 -9.27
N ALA A 141 3.67 -24.95 -9.59
CA ALA A 141 2.43 -25.70 -9.37
C ALA A 141 2.12 -25.92 -7.88
N ASP A 142 3.17 -25.95 -7.07
CA ASP A 142 3.18 -26.23 -5.62
C ASP A 142 3.48 -24.99 -4.76
N PHE A 143 3.21 -23.79 -5.30
CA PHE A 143 3.43 -22.57 -4.52
C PHE A 143 2.66 -22.57 -3.19
N GLU A 144 3.27 -22.03 -2.17
CA GLU A 144 2.65 -21.82 -0.86
C GLU A 144 2.22 -20.35 -0.66
N VAL A 145 1.20 -20.15 0.17
CA VAL A 145 0.66 -18.83 0.46
C VAL A 145 1.11 -18.35 1.81
N ILE A 146 1.71 -17.19 1.84
CA ILE A 146 2.11 -16.52 3.07
C ILE A 146 0.86 -16.01 3.79
N LEU A 147 0.53 -16.60 4.93
CA LEU A 147 -0.56 -16.14 5.80
C LEU A 147 -0.07 -15.11 6.83
N ASN A 148 1.21 -15.11 7.16
CA ASN A 148 1.82 -14.22 8.15
C ASN A 148 3.02 -13.50 7.55
N GLU A 149 2.76 -12.42 6.79
CA GLU A 149 3.80 -11.58 6.17
C GLU A 149 4.78 -10.99 7.21
N LYS A 150 4.29 -10.75 8.43
CA LYS A 150 5.12 -10.22 9.50
C LYS A 150 6.21 -11.21 9.90
N GLN A 151 5.88 -12.50 10.00
CA GLN A 151 6.84 -13.53 10.37
C GLN A 151 7.99 -13.60 9.36
N ILE A 152 7.68 -13.63 8.06
CA ILE A 152 8.71 -13.66 7.01
C ILE A 152 9.57 -12.40 7.02
N THR A 153 8.97 -11.23 7.28
CA THR A 153 9.74 -10.00 7.45
C THR A 153 10.68 -10.09 8.65
N GLU A 154 10.24 -10.70 9.76
CA GLU A 154 11.09 -10.94 10.92
C GLU A 154 12.24 -11.88 10.59
N ASP A 155 11.96 -12.99 9.89
CA ASP A 155 12.97 -13.98 9.50
C ASP A 155 14.04 -13.35 8.57
N VAL A 156 13.61 -12.51 7.62
CA VAL A 156 14.54 -11.78 6.74
C VAL A 156 15.38 -10.77 7.52
N VAL A 157 14.77 -10.03 8.44
CA VAL A 157 15.53 -9.09 9.29
C VAL A 157 16.53 -9.84 10.16
N ASP A 158 16.16 -11.00 10.72
CA ASP A 158 17.07 -11.83 11.50
C ASP A 158 18.21 -12.39 10.65
N LEU A 159 17.92 -12.80 9.42
CA LEU A 159 18.96 -13.21 8.46
C LEU A 159 19.97 -12.08 8.20
N LEU A 160 19.46 -10.86 7.98
CA LEU A 160 20.32 -9.68 7.79
C LEU A 160 21.18 -9.36 9.04
N MET A 161 20.56 -9.45 10.22
CA MET A 161 21.28 -9.23 11.47
C MET A 161 22.43 -10.26 11.66
N ASN A 162 22.22 -11.50 11.24
CA ASN A 162 23.23 -12.56 11.32
C ASN A 162 24.34 -12.39 10.27
N GLN A 163 24.13 -11.65 9.21
CA GLN A 163 25.13 -11.36 8.17
C GLN A 163 26.07 -10.19 8.55
N LEU A 164 25.77 -9.46 9.64
CA LEU A 164 26.59 -8.33 10.04
C LEU A 164 28.04 -8.73 10.32
N GLY A 165 28.97 -8.00 9.72
CA GLY A 165 30.41 -8.27 9.82
C GLY A 165 30.92 -9.46 9.00
N ALA A 166 30.04 -10.12 8.24
CA ALA A 166 30.46 -11.18 7.32
C ALA A 166 31.11 -10.59 6.05
N PRO A 167 32.05 -11.30 5.41
CA PRO A 167 32.59 -10.91 4.11
C PRO A 167 31.48 -10.77 3.06
N GLY A 168 31.45 -9.64 2.34
CA GLY A 168 30.44 -9.31 1.33
C GLY A 168 29.20 -8.60 1.89
N ALA A 169 29.13 -8.34 3.20
CA ALA A 169 28.07 -7.58 3.86
C ALA A 169 28.56 -6.23 4.41
N GLU A 170 29.64 -5.69 3.85
CA GLU A 170 30.30 -4.47 4.34
C GLU A 170 29.32 -3.27 4.27
N ASP A 171 28.66 -3.07 3.13
CA ASP A 171 27.72 -1.97 2.93
C ASP A 171 26.57 -2.03 3.93
N VAL A 172 25.95 -3.20 4.10
CA VAL A 172 24.84 -3.40 5.05
C VAL A 172 25.29 -3.16 6.47
N SER A 173 26.47 -3.64 6.83
CA SER A 173 27.06 -3.45 8.17
C SER A 173 27.31 -1.98 8.46
N GLU A 174 27.82 -1.21 7.49
CA GLU A 174 28.03 0.24 7.62
C GLU A 174 26.70 1.00 7.74
N TRP A 175 25.69 0.64 6.93
CA TRP A 175 24.36 1.26 7.00
C TRP A 175 23.70 1.02 8.36
N MET A 176 23.74 -0.22 8.84
CA MET A 176 23.19 -0.57 10.15
C MET A 176 23.90 0.14 11.28
N TYR A 177 25.23 0.20 11.24
CA TYR A 177 26.01 0.97 12.23
C TYR A 177 25.65 2.46 12.21
N THR A 178 25.57 3.06 11.03
CA THR A 178 25.27 4.49 10.86
C THR A 178 23.83 4.80 11.30
N TYR A 179 22.87 3.94 10.96
CA TYR A 179 21.49 4.06 11.42
C TYR A 179 21.39 3.94 12.95
N ALA A 180 22.03 2.93 13.54
CA ALA A 180 22.04 2.74 14.99
C ALA A 180 22.65 3.95 15.71
N LYS A 181 23.76 4.49 15.19
CA LYS A 181 24.42 5.67 15.73
C LYS A 181 23.52 6.91 15.65
N ALA A 182 22.80 7.11 14.54
CA ALA A 182 21.85 8.22 14.37
C ALA A 182 20.70 8.12 15.38
N ASN A 183 20.09 6.95 15.53
CA ASN A 183 19.01 6.71 16.49
C ASN A 183 19.43 6.95 17.93
N LEU A 184 20.63 6.52 18.33
CA LEU A 184 21.18 6.79 19.66
C LEU A 184 21.39 8.29 19.89
N ALA A 185 21.87 9.03 18.87
CA ALA A 185 22.06 10.47 18.97
C ALA A 185 20.74 11.24 19.12
N GLU A 186 19.64 10.72 18.59
CA GLU A 186 18.28 11.27 18.71
C GLU A 186 17.57 10.82 20.01
N GLY A 187 18.20 10.00 20.84
CA GLY A 187 17.61 9.47 22.09
C GLY A 187 16.54 8.40 21.86
N ASN A 188 16.48 7.83 20.66
CA ASN A 188 15.57 6.73 20.33
C ASN A 188 16.03 5.40 20.92
N SER A 189 15.10 4.42 20.98
CA SER A 189 15.42 3.07 21.45
C SER A 189 16.52 2.42 20.61
N TRP A 190 17.45 1.75 21.26
CA TRP A 190 18.49 0.95 20.61
C TRP A 190 17.98 -0.39 20.06
N ASN A 191 16.68 -0.71 20.24
CA ASN A 191 16.07 -1.93 19.69
C ASN A 191 15.86 -1.80 18.17
N PHE A 192 16.98 -1.84 17.48
CA PHE A 192 17.09 -1.72 16.03
C PHE A 192 16.26 -2.78 15.30
N ARG A 193 16.29 -4.04 15.75
CA ARG A 193 15.53 -5.13 15.15
C ARG A 193 14.03 -4.80 15.04
N LYS A 194 13.44 -4.36 16.16
CA LYS A 194 12.02 -4.03 16.21
C LYS A 194 11.68 -2.87 15.27
N GLN A 195 12.50 -1.83 15.27
CA GLN A 195 12.29 -0.66 14.41
C GLN A 195 12.40 -1.03 12.93
N LEU A 196 13.37 -1.88 12.55
CA LEU A 196 13.53 -2.31 11.16
C LEU A 196 12.35 -3.18 10.71
N ILE A 197 11.82 -4.07 11.56
CA ILE A 197 10.60 -4.84 11.26
C ILE A 197 9.40 -3.92 11.06
N GLU A 198 9.17 -2.98 11.98
CA GLU A 198 8.06 -2.02 11.88
C GLU A 198 8.15 -1.15 10.62
N PHE A 199 9.35 -0.69 10.30
CA PHE A 199 9.61 0.08 9.08
C PHE A 199 9.42 -0.75 7.82
N SER A 200 9.86 -2.01 7.84
CA SER A 200 9.73 -2.94 6.70
C SER A 200 8.29 -3.36 6.40
N ALA A 201 7.35 -3.14 7.33
CA ALA A 201 5.92 -3.38 7.08
C ALA A 201 5.37 -2.53 5.90
N ILE A 202 6.07 -1.48 5.48
CA ILE A 202 5.71 -0.69 4.29
C ILE A 202 5.83 -1.51 3.00
N LEU A 203 6.70 -2.53 2.97
CA LEU A 203 6.91 -3.42 1.82
C LEU A 203 5.70 -4.31 1.50
N SER A 204 4.84 -4.56 2.48
CA SER A 204 3.63 -5.38 2.34
C SER A 204 2.39 -4.55 1.95
N GLN A 205 2.49 -3.22 1.90
CA GLN A 205 1.35 -2.37 1.61
C GLN A 205 1.11 -2.23 0.11
N GLU A 206 -0.02 -2.70 -0.39
CA GLU A 206 -0.40 -2.69 -1.82
C GLU A 206 -0.29 -1.29 -2.45
N LYS A 207 -0.70 -0.24 -1.73
CA LYS A 207 -0.61 1.17 -2.19
C LYS A 207 0.82 1.65 -2.50
N ASN A 208 1.85 0.96 -2.01
CA ASN A 208 3.25 1.33 -2.19
C ASN A 208 3.96 0.49 -3.26
N THR A 209 3.28 -0.45 -3.91
CA THR A 209 3.90 -1.43 -4.82
C THR A 209 4.77 -0.80 -5.90
N GLU A 210 4.28 0.25 -6.59
CA GLU A 210 5.04 0.93 -7.64
C GLU A 210 6.29 1.63 -7.09
N LYS A 211 6.14 2.31 -5.94
CA LYS A 211 7.27 3.00 -5.27
C LYS A 211 8.31 2.02 -4.76
N ILE A 212 7.87 0.86 -4.27
CA ILE A 212 8.76 -0.22 -3.83
C ILE A 212 9.53 -0.78 -5.02
N GLN A 213 8.88 -1.03 -6.15
CA GLN A 213 9.56 -1.48 -7.37
C GLN A 213 10.63 -0.49 -7.84
N GLN A 214 10.34 0.81 -7.81
CA GLN A 214 11.30 1.86 -8.11
C GLN A 214 12.47 1.85 -7.11
N LEU A 215 12.17 1.75 -5.81
CA LEU A 215 13.19 1.66 -4.76
C LEU A 215 14.14 0.47 -4.98
N LEU A 216 13.59 -0.70 -5.32
CA LEU A 216 14.39 -1.92 -5.53
C LEU A 216 15.32 -1.83 -6.74
N GLN A 217 15.06 -0.93 -7.70
CA GLN A 217 15.90 -0.67 -8.87
C GLN A 217 16.99 0.38 -8.64
N LEU A 218 16.92 1.14 -7.53
CA LEU A 218 17.95 2.14 -7.23
C LEU A 218 19.28 1.48 -6.87
N GLU A 219 20.37 2.17 -7.18
CA GLU A 219 21.71 1.80 -6.74
C GLU A 219 22.08 2.57 -5.46
N LEU A 220 21.63 2.05 -4.30
CA LEU A 220 21.94 2.65 -3.01
C LEU A 220 23.22 2.00 -2.46
N THR A 221 24.36 2.65 -2.72
CA THR A 221 25.70 2.22 -2.27
C THR A 221 26.35 3.32 -1.43
N ASN A 222 27.33 2.96 -0.64
CA ASN A 222 28.15 3.94 0.10
C ASN A 222 28.87 4.92 -0.83
N GLY A 223 29.21 4.48 -2.06
CA GLY A 223 29.77 5.36 -3.09
C GLY A 223 28.80 6.46 -3.49
N ASN A 224 27.51 6.10 -3.72
CA ASN A 224 26.48 7.07 -4.07
C ASN A 224 26.15 8.01 -2.89
N TYR A 225 26.17 7.52 -1.67
CA TYR A 225 26.02 8.38 -0.48
C TYR A 225 27.17 9.41 -0.37
N LYS A 226 28.42 9.01 -0.59
CA LYS A 226 29.57 9.93 -0.59
C LYS A 226 29.44 11.01 -1.66
N ARG A 227 29.01 10.63 -2.87
CA ARG A 227 28.74 11.61 -3.95
C ARG A 227 27.67 12.62 -3.55
N LEU A 228 26.56 12.19 -2.94
CA LEU A 228 25.54 13.11 -2.43
C LEU A 228 26.11 14.14 -1.43
N ILE A 229 27.02 13.71 -0.56
CA ILE A 229 27.70 14.62 0.38
C ILE A 229 28.64 15.58 -0.36
N GLU A 230 29.38 15.09 -1.35
CA GLU A 230 30.29 15.90 -2.18
C GLU A 230 29.49 16.96 -2.96
N ASP A 231 28.41 16.57 -3.64
CA ASP A 231 27.53 17.48 -4.39
C ASP A 231 26.93 18.56 -3.47
N ARG A 232 26.43 18.15 -2.29
CA ARG A 232 25.93 19.07 -1.25
C ARG A 232 27.00 20.09 -0.85
N ASN A 233 28.21 19.61 -0.56
CA ASN A 233 29.31 20.48 -0.13
C ASN A 233 29.76 21.41 -1.26
N THR A 234 29.77 20.93 -2.49
CA THR A 234 30.09 21.73 -3.67
C THR A 234 29.09 22.89 -3.84
N ILE A 235 27.77 22.57 -3.84
CA ILE A 235 26.71 23.59 -3.92
C ILE A 235 26.87 24.64 -2.80
N LEU A 236 27.07 24.18 -1.57
CA LEU A 236 27.24 25.09 -0.42
C LEU A 236 28.50 25.97 -0.57
N THR A 237 29.63 25.36 -0.89
CA THR A 237 30.93 26.06 -0.96
C THR A 237 30.93 27.09 -2.09
N GLU A 238 30.48 26.71 -3.27
CA GLU A 238 30.40 27.61 -4.44
C GLU A 238 29.45 28.78 -4.17
N PHE A 239 28.26 28.51 -3.56
CA PHE A 239 27.35 29.57 -3.19
C PHE A 239 27.96 30.54 -2.17
N LEU A 240 28.61 30.01 -1.11
CA LEU A 240 29.22 30.84 -0.07
C LEU A 240 30.39 31.67 -0.60
N VAL A 241 31.19 31.16 -1.56
CA VAL A 241 32.25 31.91 -2.18
C VAL A 241 31.71 33.13 -2.94
N ASP A 242 30.67 32.92 -3.77
CA ASP A 242 30.06 34.04 -4.52
C ASP A 242 29.33 35.01 -3.58
N ALA A 243 28.61 34.49 -2.60
CA ALA A 243 27.93 35.31 -1.63
C ALA A 243 28.91 36.19 -0.83
N LYS A 244 30.07 35.65 -0.46
CA LYS A 244 31.11 36.40 0.21
C LYS A 244 31.70 37.51 -0.68
N ARG A 245 31.99 37.20 -1.97
CA ARG A 245 32.48 38.20 -2.92
C ARG A 245 31.48 39.36 -3.04
N VAL A 246 30.22 39.07 -3.30
CA VAL A 246 29.17 40.12 -3.40
C VAL A 246 29.00 40.90 -2.10
N HIS A 247 29.12 40.22 -0.94
CA HIS A 247 29.13 40.87 0.38
C HIS A 247 30.28 41.84 0.50
N ASP A 248 31.53 41.43 0.21
CA ASP A 248 32.72 42.27 0.39
C ASP A 248 32.68 43.48 -0.56
N ASP A 249 32.26 43.29 -1.81
CA ASP A 249 32.08 44.35 -2.79
C ASP A 249 30.96 45.34 -2.36
N PHE A 250 29.85 44.85 -1.77
CA PHE A 250 28.77 45.72 -1.29
C PHE A 250 29.15 46.53 -0.06
N PHE A 251 29.85 45.95 0.90
CA PHE A 251 30.29 46.62 2.14
C PHE A 251 31.55 47.47 1.93
N GLY A 252 32.30 47.23 0.84
CA GLY A 252 33.42 48.09 0.43
C GLY A 252 33.01 49.44 -0.12
N LEU A 253 31.71 49.65 -0.43
CA LEU A 253 31.16 50.94 -0.86
C LEU A 253 30.97 51.86 0.36
N ASP A 254 31.31 53.13 0.18
CA ASP A 254 31.04 54.18 1.20
C ASP A 254 29.55 54.56 1.23
N LEU A 255 28.73 53.61 1.68
CA LEU A 255 27.29 53.74 1.81
C LEU A 255 26.89 53.83 3.26
N ASN A 256 25.90 54.73 3.55
CA ASN A 256 25.26 54.74 4.85
C ASN A 256 24.32 53.53 4.95
N HIS A 257 24.83 52.38 5.35
CA HIS A 257 24.11 51.10 5.44
C HIS A 257 22.87 51.16 6.36
N GLY A 258 22.76 52.20 7.24
CA GLY A 258 21.59 52.44 8.09
C GLY A 258 20.36 52.95 7.36
N THR A 259 20.53 53.50 6.14
CA THR A 259 19.43 54.06 5.32
C THR A 259 18.87 53.09 4.28
N ILE A 260 19.49 51.90 4.10
CA ILE A 260 19.03 50.90 3.15
C ILE A 260 17.73 50.25 3.68
N ALA A 261 16.72 50.14 2.80
CA ALA A 261 15.43 49.55 3.15
C ALA A 261 15.59 48.08 3.60
N GLY A 262 14.85 47.69 4.63
CA GLY A 262 14.98 46.35 5.23
C GLY A 262 16.02 46.31 6.36
N LYS A 263 16.25 47.39 7.04
CA LYS A 263 17.19 47.58 8.15
C LYS A 263 17.35 46.32 9.02
N GLY A 264 18.52 45.84 9.14
CA GLY A 264 18.86 44.70 10.02
C GLY A 264 18.71 43.33 9.38
N THR A 265 17.66 43.01 8.65
CA THR A 265 17.48 41.66 8.10
C THR A 265 18.39 41.43 6.88
N THR A 266 18.47 42.37 5.96
CA THR A 266 19.32 42.27 4.76
C THR A 266 20.80 42.33 5.09
N VAL A 267 21.18 43.30 5.95
CA VAL A 267 22.55 43.44 6.47
C VAL A 267 22.92 42.19 7.29
N ASN A 268 22.01 41.70 8.14
CA ASN A 268 22.24 40.49 8.93
C ASN A 268 22.31 39.21 8.06
N ASN A 269 21.59 39.14 6.95
CA ASN A 269 21.71 38.02 6.05
C ASN A 269 23.09 37.98 5.36
N PHE A 270 23.60 39.15 4.92
CA PHE A 270 24.99 39.24 4.42
C PHE A 270 26.04 38.92 5.50
N VAL A 271 25.87 39.39 6.73
CA VAL A 271 26.79 39.12 7.86
C VAL A 271 26.78 37.62 8.21
N LYS A 272 25.62 36.98 8.18
CA LYS A 272 25.49 35.53 8.47
C LYS A 272 26.12 34.61 7.40
N LEU A 273 26.22 35.06 6.15
CA LEU A 273 26.88 34.31 5.07
C LEU A 273 28.35 33.97 5.37
N ASN A 274 28.98 34.65 6.31
CA ASN A 274 30.41 34.51 6.62
C ASN A 274 30.73 33.40 7.65
N VAL A 275 29.75 32.75 8.27
CA VAL A 275 29.96 31.92 9.47
C VAL A 275 29.30 30.53 9.40
N GLU A 276 28.45 30.25 8.44
CA GLU A 276 27.60 29.07 8.49
C GLU A 276 28.17 27.85 7.74
N LYS A 277 28.17 26.69 8.43
CA LYS A 277 28.43 25.35 7.85
C LYS A 277 27.20 24.78 7.13
N GLU A 278 26.12 25.52 7.08
CA GLU A 278 24.83 25.16 6.50
C GLU A 278 24.40 26.24 5.49
N PHE A 279 23.49 25.87 4.60
CA PHE A 279 22.97 26.81 3.62
C PHE A 279 22.24 27.97 4.35
N PRO A 280 22.54 29.24 4.01
CA PRO A 280 22.04 30.38 4.77
C PRO A 280 20.50 30.45 4.72
N LYS A 281 19.90 30.93 5.81
CA LYS A 281 18.47 31.19 5.86
C LYS A 281 18.17 32.49 5.12
N GLY A 282 17.21 32.43 4.20
CA GLY A 282 16.71 33.60 3.48
C GLY A 282 15.98 34.61 4.36
N ALA A 283 15.52 35.67 3.75
CA ALA A 283 14.74 36.70 4.44
C ALA A 283 13.39 36.14 4.94
N SER A 284 12.97 36.51 6.15
CA SER A 284 11.77 35.95 6.81
C SER A 284 10.45 36.23 6.09
N ASN A 285 10.41 37.16 5.14
CA ASN A 285 9.21 37.58 4.41
C ASN A 285 9.37 37.41 2.88
N SER A 286 10.32 36.63 2.43
CA SER A 286 10.50 36.29 1.01
C SER A 286 11.03 34.85 0.87
N ASP A 287 10.79 34.24 -0.27
CA ASP A 287 11.37 32.93 -0.59
C ASP A 287 12.87 33.04 -0.94
N GLY A 288 13.40 34.24 -1.14
CA GLY A 288 14.77 34.54 -1.52
C GLY A 288 15.74 34.82 -0.36
N LEU A 289 17.01 34.99 -0.71
CA LEU A 289 18.05 35.41 0.23
C LEU A 289 17.78 36.83 0.79
N PHE A 290 17.25 37.69 -0.06
CA PHE A 290 16.97 39.09 0.25
C PHE A 290 15.46 39.38 0.28
N SER A 291 15.06 40.42 1.00
CA SER A 291 13.66 40.86 1.01
C SER A 291 13.27 41.49 -0.34
N GLU A 292 12.00 41.36 -0.73
CA GLU A 292 11.47 41.96 -1.96
C GLU A 292 11.72 43.48 -2.03
N SER A 293 11.61 44.18 -0.89
CA SER A 293 11.86 45.62 -0.81
C SER A 293 13.31 46.00 -1.12
N PHE A 294 14.26 45.14 -0.76
CA PHE A 294 15.67 45.33 -1.08
C PHE A 294 15.95 45.00 -2.56
N LEU A 295 15.37 43.97 -3.10
CA LEU A 295 15.51 43.63 -4.52
C LEU A 295 14.94 44.73 -5.42
N LYS A 296 13.76 45.27 -5.09
CA LYS A 296 13.18 46.42 -5.81
C LYS A 296 14.08 47.66 -5.77
N LEU A 297 14.87 47.86 -4.72
CA LEU A 297 15.87 48.94 -4.68
C LEU A 297 17.08 48.68 -5.58
N MET A 298 17.42 47.42 -5.80
CA MET A 298 18.48 47.04 -6.76
C MET A 298 17.99 47.22 -8.19
N GLU A 299 16.72 46.97 -8.46
CA GLU A 299 16.10 47.15 -9.79
C GLU A 299 15.90 48.63 -10.13
N ASP A 300 15.46 49.44 -9.14
CA ASP A 300 15.20 50.89 -9.30
C ASP A 300 16.49 51.67 -9.26
N GLY A 301 17.08 51.88 -10.43
CA GLY A 301 18.43 52.44 -10.64
C GLY A 301 18.74 53.84 -10.03
N SER A 302 17.76 54.54 -9.41
CA SER A 302 17.85 55.99 -9.13
C SER A 302 18.19 56.39 -7.68
N LYS A 303 18.05 55.46 -6.69
CA LYS A 303 18.03 55.81 -5.26
C LYS A 303 19.30 55.56 -4.48
N LEU A 304 20.21 54.74 -5.00
CA LEU A 304 21.44 54.38 -4.29
C LEU A 304 22.63 54.47 -5.26
N ASN A 305 23.72 55.09 -4.79
CA ASN A 305 24.98 55.20 -5.58
C ASN A 305 25.73 53.86 -5.55
N ILE A 306 25.10 52.82 -6.10
CA ILE A 306 25.65 51.47 -6.25
C ILE A 306 25.94 51.24 -7.72
N PRO A 307 27.14 50.72 -8.10
CA PRO A 307 27.44 50.34 -9.48
C PRO A 307 26.39 49.39 -10.07
N SER A 308 26.01 49.60 -11.34
CA SER A 308 24.99 48.76 -11.99
C SER A 308 25.43 47.30 -12.08
N SER A 309 26.74 47.02 -12.21
CA SER A 309 27.28 45.67 -12.13
C SER A 309 26.98 44.99 -10.80
N LEU A 310 27.21 45.67 -9.68
CA LEU A 310 26.99 45.10 -8.36
C LEU A 310 25.49 44.91 -8.05
N LYS A 311 24.62 45.80 -8.54
CA LYS A 311 23.16 45.63 -8.44
C LYS A 311 22.73 44.34 -9.15
N GLN A 312 23.25 44.10 -10.36
CA GLN A 312 22.99 42.93 -11.13
C GLN A 312 23.49 41.66 -10.40
N GLU A 313 24.69 41.70 -9.85
CA GLU A 313 25.26 40.60 -9.08
C GLU A 313 24.47 40.24 -7.83
N VAL A 314 23.89 41.21 -7.15
CA VAL A 314 22.96 40.99 -5.99
C VAL A 314 21.68 40.26 -6.44
N ILE A 315 21.10 40.67 -7.57
CA ILE A 315 19.92 40.02 -8.14
C ILE A 315 20.26 38.59 -8.56
N GLU A 316 21.34 38.38 -9.28
CA GLU A 316 21.79 37.07 -9.71
C GLU A 316 22.13 36.14 -8.56
N LEU A 317 22.69 36.68 -7.46
CA LEU A 317 22.95 35.92 -6.24
C LEU A 317 21.63 35.46 -5.59
N ASN A 318 20.59 36.30 -5.60
CA ASN A 318 19.27 35.90 -5.09
C ASN A 318 18.63 34.80 -5.94
N ASP A 319 18.70 34.87 -7.27
CA ASP A 319 18.17 33.84 -8.18
C ASP A 319 18.96 32.53 -8.04
N ARG A 320 20.28 32.64 -7.86
CA ARG A 320 21.13 31.49 -7.57
C ARG A 320 20.77 30.86 -6.24
N TYR A 321 20.54 31.67 -5.19
CA TYR A 321 20.10 31.20 -3.88
C TYR A 321 18.87 30.29 -3.99
N MET A 322 17.86 30.70 -4.74
CA MET A 322 16.62 29.95 -4.90
C MET A 322 16.86 28.58 -5.54
N ARG A 323 17.68 28.53 -6.60
CA ARG A 323 18.03 27.28 -7.30
C ARG A 323 18.87 26.35 -6.42
N ASP A 324 19.90 26.89 -5.81
CA ASP A 324 20.87 26.13 -5.01
C ASP A 324 20.25 25.64 -3.71
N LEU A 325 19.38 26.45 -3.08
CA LEU A 325 18.62 26.05 -1.89
C LEU A 325 17.69 24.87 -2.17
N ALA A 326 17.00 24.89 -3.32
CA ALA A 326 16.11 23.77 -3.70
C ALA A 326 16.91 22.49 -3.88
N SER A 327 18.05 22.54 -4.59
CA SER A 327 18.95 21.41 -4.81
C SER A 327 19.56 20.93 -3.49
N TYR A 328 20.04 21.84 -2.66
CA TYR A 328 20.61 21.52 -1.36
C TYR A 328 19.58 20.83 -0.44
N ASN A 329 18.37 21.37 -0.36
CA ASN A 329 17.30 20.79 0.46
C ASN A 329 16.90 19.40 -0.03
N LEU A 330 16.84 19.20 -1.34
CA LEU A 330 16.56 17.89 -1.92
C LEU A 330 17.63 16.88 -1.52
N ILE A 331 18.91 17.24 -1.65
CA ILE A 331 20.04 16.38 -1.23
C ILE A 331 19.96 16.10 0.29
N GLU A 332 19.63 17.10 1.11
CA GLU A 332 19.49 16.89 2.56
C GLU A 332 18.35 15.92 2.91
N ILE A 333 17.21 15.97 2.19
CA ILE A 333 16.11 15.01 2.35
C ILE A 333 16.60 13.60 2.00
N TYR A 334 17.29 13.44 0.85
CA TYR A 334 17.84 12.15 0.46
C TYR A 334 18.90 11.66 1.45
N ARG A 335 19.81 12.51 1.89
CA ARG A 335 20.87 12.18 2.85
C ARG A 335 20.29 11.67 4.17
N LYS A 336 19.29 12.35 4.71
CA LYS A 336 18.63 11.97 5.96
C LYS A 336 17.92 10.62 5.88
N ASN A 337 17.38 10.29 4.71
CA ASN A 337 16.61 9.06 4.52
C ASN A 337 17.41 7.94 3.83
N PHE A 338 18.65 8.21 3.41
CA PHE A 338 19.42 7.30 2.58
C PHE A 338 19.57 5.90 3.21
N PHE A 339 19.99 5.83 4.46
CA PHE A 339 20.20 4.56 5.15
C PHE A 339 18.90 3.80 5.38
N ASN A 340 17.80 4.51 5.68
CA ASN A 340 16.49 3.90 5.77
C ASN A 340 16.06 3.29 4.44
N MET A 341 16.27 4.01 3.34
CA MET A 341 15.96 3.54 1.98
C MET A 341 16.85 2.35 1.59
N ALA A 342 18.15 2.41 1.88
CA ALA A 342 19.10 1.34 1.59
C ALA A 342 18.77 0.06 2.36
N LEU A 343 18.47 0.16 3.65
CA LEU A 343 18.06 -0.97 4.47
C LEU A 343 16.72 -1.55 4.00
N LEU A 344 15.73 -0.69 3.70
CA LEU A 344 14.45 -1.12 3.17
C LEU A 344 14.58 -1.84 1.82
N GLN A 345 15.43 -1.31 0.94
CA GLN A 345 15.76 -1.95 -0.34
C GLN A 345 16.38 -3.33 -0.11
N HIS A 346 17.30 -3.43 0.83
CA HIS A 346 18.00 -4.68 1.10
C HIS A 346 17.04 -5.73 1.69
N VAL A 347 16.21 -5.36 2.67
CA VAL A 347 15.13 -6.22 3.18
C VAL A 347 14.20 -6.63 2.05
N GLY A 348 13.80 -5.70 1.18
CA GLY A 348 12.92 -6.00 0.05
C GLY A 348 13.52 -6.98 -0.95
N LYS A 349 14.81 -6.84 -1.29
CA LYS A 349 15.54 -7.79 -2.15
C LYS A 349 15.65 -9.16 -1.51
N GLN A 350 15.98 -9.25 -0.24
CA GLN A 350 16.05 -10.53 0.48
C GLN A 350 14.68 -11.20 0.61
N LEU A 351 13.62 -10.42 0.85
CA LEU A 351 12.24 -10.94 0.81
C LEU A 351 11.91 -11.55 -0.55
N GLN A 352 12.25 -10.87 -1.65
CA GLN A 352 12.01 -11.41 -3.00
C GLN A 352 12.80 -12.69 -3.25
N LEU A 353 14.07 -12.76 -2.83
CA LEU A 353 14.88 -13.97 -2.96
C LEU A 353 14.27 -15.13 -2.16
N MET A 354 13.96 -14.92 -0.89
CA MET A 354 13.35 -15.93 -0.02
C MET A 354 11.99 -16.41 -0.58
N MET A 355 11.16 -15.50 -1.05
CA MET A 355 9.88 -15.85 -1.67
C MET A 355 10.05 -16.68 -2.94
N ASN A 356 11.03 -16.36 -3.77
CA ASN A 356 11.31 -17.11 -4.98
C ASN A 356 11.88 -18.51 -4.66
N ASP A 357 12.83 -18.60 -3.74
CA ASP A 357 13.48 -19.85 -3.36
C ASP A 357 12.50 -20.83 -2.70
N GLU A 358 11.60 -20.33 -1.84
CA GLU A 358 10.59 -21.10 -1.14
C GLU A 358 9.25 -21.17 -1.90
N GLN A 359 9.16 -20.61 -3.11
CA GLN A 359 7.96 -20.57 -3.94
C GLN A 359 6.73 -19.98 -3.22
N LEU A 360 6.95 -18.90 -2.47
CA LEU A 360 5.94 -18.25 -1.64
C LEU A 360 5.24 -17.11 -2.38
N ILE A 361 3.93 -16.99 -2.19
CA ILE A 361 3.12 -15.87 -2.73
C ILE A 361 2.39 -15.19 -1.59
N ARG A 362 2.41 -13.85 -1.57
CA ARG A 362 1.63 -13.07 -0.60
C ARG A 362 0.16 -12.99 -0.99
N ILE A 363 -0.71 -13.00 0.01
CA ILE A 363 -2.16 -12.74 -0.22
C ILE A 363 -2.38 -11.39 -0.88
N SER A 364 -1.60 -10.36 -0.52
CA SER A 364 -1.66 -9.03 -1.12
C SER A 364 -1.36 -9.00 -2.63
N GLU A 365 -0.72 -10.04 -3.18
CA GLU A 365 -0.47 -10.16 -4.62
C GLU A 365 -1.64 -10.79 -5.39
N PHE A 366 -2.60 -11.40 -4.69
CA PHE A 366 -3.74 -12.08 -5.33
C PHE A 366 -4.56 -11.16 -6.23
N ASN A 367 -4.86 -9.96 -5.76
CA ASN A 367 -5.62 -8.97 -6.55
C ASN A 367 -4.90 -8.63 -7.86
N LYS A 368 -3.58 -8.53 -7.81
CA LYS A 368 -2.74 -8.23 -8.97
C LYS A 368 -2.71 -9.39 -9.97
N LEU A 369 -2.55 -10.61 -9.46
CA LEU A 369 -2.56 -11.83 -10.28
C LEU A 369 -3.92 -12.06 -10.93
N ILE A 370 -5.01 -11.90 -10.19
CA ILE A 370 -6.37 -12.02 -10.72
C ILE A 370 -6.66 -10.91 -11.74
N SER A 371 -6.24 -9.66 -11.46
CA SER A 371 -6.41 -8.57 -12.40
C SER A 371 -5.65 -8.82 -13.71
N LYS A 372 -4.45 -9.41 -13.64
CA LYS A 372 -3.70 -9.86 -14.82
C LYS A 372 -4.49 -10.93 -15.58
N LEU A 373 -4.92 -11.98 -14.88
CA LEU A 373 -5.68 -13.07 -15.47
C LEU A 373 -6.95 -12.59 -16.20
N VAL A 374 -7.76 -11.75 -15.54
CA VAL A 374 -9.01 -11.25 -16.10
C VAL A 374 -8.79 -10.30 -17.28
N ARG A 375 -7.64 -9.63 -17.34
CA ARG A 375 -7.27 -8.73 -18.45
C ARG A 375 -6.77 -9.48 -19.65
N ASP A 376 -5.96 -10.52 -19.43
CA ASP A 376 -5.21 -11.20 -20.47
C ASP A 376 -6.02 -12.38 -21.05
N GLU A 377 -7.00 -12.91 -20.29
CA GLU A 377 -7.77 -14.09 -20.67
C GLU A 377 -9.25 -13.79 -20.90
N GLU A 378 -9.84 -14.42 -21.91
CA GLU A 378 -11.28 -14.30 -22.16
C GLU A 378 -12.12 -15.09 -21.14
N ALA A 379 -13.28 -14.56 -20.78
CA ALA A 379 -14.18 -15.18 -19.80
C ALA A 379 -14.52 -16.67 -20.11
N PRO A 380 -14.75 -17.10 -21.37
CA PRO A 380 -14.97 -18.51 -21.68
C PRO A 380 -13.82 -19.43 -21.27
N TYR A 381 -12.58 -19.01 -21.50
CA TYR A 381 -11.38 -19.74 -21.12
C TYR A 381 -11.25 -19.90 -19.61
N ILE A 382 -11.58 -18.84 -18.86
CA ILE A 382 -11.56 -18.88 -17.39
C ILE A 382 -12.55 -19.95 -16.88
N TYR A 383 -13.75 -20.01 -17.43
CA TYR A 383 -14.75 -21.02 -17.04
C TYR A 383 -14.36 -22.43 -17.44
N GLU A 384 -13.76 -22.62 -18.61
CA GLU A 384 -13.27 -23.91 -19.06
C GLU A 384 -12.21 -24.48 -18.12
N ARG A 385 -11.25 -23.65 -17.70
CA ARG A 385 -10.19 -24.06 -16.80
C ARG A 385 -10.68 -24.34 -15.38
N LEU A 386 -11.67 -23.58 -14.88
CA LEU A 386 -12.28 -23.84 -13.59
C LEU A 386 -13.16 -25.11 -13.58
N GLY A 387 -13.53 -25.60 -14.76
CA GLY A 387 -14.44 -26.75 -14.89
C GLY A 387 -15.88 -26.47 -14.44
N VAL A 388 -16.18 -25.25 -14.00
CA VAL A 388 -17.48 -24.84 -13.50
C VAL A 388 -17.77 -23.40 -13.94
N ARG A 389 -18.98 -23.17 -14.42
CA ARG A 389 -19.49 -21.81 -14.62
C ARG A 389 -20.25 -21.35 -13.38
N PHE A 390 -19.72 -20.35 -12.69
CA PHE A 390 -20.43 -19.71 -11.59
C PHE A 390 -21.52 -18.77 -12.13
N GLU A 391 -22.73 -18.93 -11.66
CA GLU A 391 -23.89 -18.18 -12.13
C GLU A 391 -24.36 -17.15 -11.12
N HIS A 392 -24.16 -17.42 -9.81
CA HIS A 392 -24.59 -16.54 -8.74
C HIS A 392 -23.48 -16.35 -7.72
N PHE A 393 -23.25 -15.11 -7.35
CA PHE A 393 -22.29 -14.70 -6.33
C PHE A 393 -23.04 -14.02 -5.18
N LEU A 394 -22.89 -14.54 -3.98
CA LEU A 394 -23.41 -13.97 -2.75
C LEU A 394 -22.24 -13.50 -1.89
N LEU A 395 -22.16 -12.20 -1.61
CA LEU A 395 -21.06 -11.59 -0.87
C LEU A 395 -21.59 -11.06 0.46
N ASP A 396 -20.96 -11.45 1.58
CA ASP A 396 -21.20 -10.89 2.90
C ASP A 396 -20.15 -9.83 3.22
N GLU A 397 -20.57 -8.69 3.77
CA GLU A 397 -19.67 -7.57 4.13
C GLU A 397 -18.91 -6.95 2.91
N PHE A 398 -19.67 -6.62 1.87
CA PHE A 398 -19.11 -5.92 0.68
C PHE A 398 -19.19 -4.41 0.85
#